data_911cc269e2b977b9dad08f60b91de482
#
_entry.id   911cc269e2b977b9dad08f60b91de482
#
_cell.length_a   1.000
_cell.length_b   1.000
_cell.length_c   1.000
_cell.angle_alpha   90.00
_cell.angle_beta   90.00
_cell.angle_gamma   90.00
#
_symmetry.space_group_name_H-M   'P 1'
#
loop_
_entity.id
_entity.type
_entity.pdbx_description
1 polymer ?
#
loop_
_entity_poly.entity_id
_entity_poly.type
_entity_poly.pdbx_seq_one_letter_code
_entity_poly.pdbx_strand_id
1 'polypeptide(L)'
;MEALRDALGPNLTQAHKRVSAMLKAYKMNTLFDNEQLRELLNHSPGRRVKAESVVGFMKAKRPPYNRPCLYAVVRPATIRSSNNRHVDFSWIKCLRNIFDKHDKSKVKRQRAIGAFRVEAEKCQSMVDAHELYDVGACDACGKICKLAVDHDGKPFAQIVDEFLASKGLTLEGVLVEWNGLGHGFRCRVLAAEWHKWHEANADLVGLCRTCNSSKGSGGYRHKK
;
A
#
# COMPACT_ATOMS: atom_id res chain seq x y z
N MET A 1 14.12 16.68 -17.13
CA MET A 1 13.30 15.44 -17.01
C MET A 1 13.68 14.40 -18.08
N GLU A 2 13.90 14.82 -19.33
CA GLU A 2 14.29 13.96 -20.44
C GLU A 2 15.63 13.26 -20.17
N ALA A 3 16.67 14.02 -19.82
CA ALA A 3 17.99 13.47 -19.49
C ALA A 3 17.96 12.43 -18.35
N LEU A 4 17.09 12.61 -17.34
CA LEU A 4 16.92 11.64 -16.27
C LEU A 4 16.23 10.36 -16.77
N ARG A 5 15.24 10.49 -17.67
CA ARG A 5 14.61 9.32 -18.30
C ARG A 5 15.58 8.53 -19.14
N ASP A 6 16.42 9.22 -19.93
CA ASP A 6 17.45 8.59 -20.76
C ASP A 6 18.46 7.84 -19.89
N ALA A 7 18.92 8.44 -18.79
CA ALA A 7 19.81 7.79 -17.84
C ALA A 7 19.17 6.57 -17.13
N LEU A 8 17.88 6.62 -16.86
CA LEU A 8 17.14 5.56 -16.17
C LEU A 8 16.63 4.46 -17.14
N GLY A 9 16.49 4.78 -18.43
CA GLY A 9 15.98 3.88 -19.47
C GLY A 9 14.53 4.17 -19.86
N PRO A 10 14.06 3.55 -20.96
CA PRO A 10 12.81 3.95 -21.62
C PRO A 10 11.53 3.61 -20.84
N ASN A 11 11.59 2.77 -19.80
CA ASN A 11 10.40 2.38 -19.05
C ASN A 11 10.69 2.11 -17.56
N LEU A 12 9.61 2.07 -16.77
CA LEU A 12 9.67 1.88 -15.32
C LEU A 12 10.42 0.61 -14.90
N THR A 13 10.27 -0.49 -15.63
CA THR A 13 10.92 -1.77 -15.30
C THR A 13 12.45 -1.67 -15.43
N GLN A 14 12.94 -1.05 -16.49
CA GLN A 14 14.37 -0.84 -16.69
C GLN A 14 14.93 0.16 -15.68
N ALA A 15 14.23 1.27 -15.44
CA ALA A 15 14.59 2.23 -14.42
C ALA A 15 14.69 1.58 -13.03
N HIS A 16 13.73 0.75 -12.67
CA HIS A 16 13.75 -0.01 -11.42
C HIS A 16 14.97 -0.93 -11.33
N LYS A 17 15.29 -1.68 -12.40
CA LYS A 17 16.48 -2.56 -12.45
C LYS A 17 17.77 -1.75 -12.26
N ARG A 18 17.93 -0.61 -12.96
CA ARG A 18 19.13 0.24 -12.87
C ARG A 18 19.32 0.83 -11.48
N VAL A 19 18.29 1.44 -10.90
CA VAL A 19 18.38 2.00 -9.53
C VAL A 19 18.61 0.90 -8.50
N SER A 20 17.96 -0.25 -8.64
CA SER A 20 18.21 -1.39 -7.74
C SER A 20 19.64 -1.90 -7.82
N ALA A 21 20.21 -2.01 -9.02
CA ALA A 21 21.61 -2.43 -9.23
C ALA A 21 22.58 -1.41 -8.63
N MET A 22 22.36 -0.11 -8.87
CA MET A 22 23.13 0.98 -8.29
C MET A 22 23.11 0.91 -6.75
N LEU A 23 21.92 0.75 -6.15
CA LEU A 23 21.78 0.67 -4.70
C LEU A 23 22.45 -0.55 -4.08
N LYS A 24 22.65 -1.64 -4.82
CA LYS A 24 23.39 -2.81 -4.32
C LYS A 24 24.86 -2.51 -4.04
N ALA A 25 25.47 -1.58 -4.76
CA ALA A 25 26.88 -1.21 -4.57
C ALA A 25 27.15 -0.51 -3.23
N TYR A 26 26.14 0.10 -2.61
CA TYR A 26 26.31 0.83 -1.35
C TYR A 26 26.11 -0.07 -0.13
N LYS A 27 26.99 0.08 0.88
CA LYS A 27 26.91 -0.66 2.14
C LYS A 27 25.73 -0.18 3.02
N MET A 28 25.22 -1.07 3.85
CA MET A 28 24.20 -0.74 4.87
C MET A 28 24.77 0.20 5.92
N ASN A 29 23.93 1.12 6.41
CA ASN A 29 24.24 2.09 7.47
C ASN A 29 25.44 3.00 7.17
N THR A 30 25.78 3.15 5.89
CA THR A 30 26.84 4.06 5.43
C THR A 30 26.21 5.22 4.68
N LEU A 31 26.64 6.44 5.00
CA LEU A 31 26.27 7.64 4.23
C LEU A 31 26.97 7.59 2.87
N PHE A 32 26.24 7.83 1.82
CA PHE A 32 26.74 7.96 0.45
C PHE A 32 26.01 9.09 -0.26
N ASP A 33 26.64 9.63 -1.28
CA ASP A 33 26.00 10.62 -2.16
C ASP A 33 25.84 10.05 -3.57
N ASN A 34 24.76 10.46 -4.23
CA ASN A 34 24.46 10.05 -5.59
C ASN A 34 23.56 11.08 -6.27
N GLU A 35 24.03 11.63 -7.35
CA GLU A 35 23.35 12.69 -8.09
C GLU A 35 22.00 12.22 -8.68
N GLN A 36 21.94 11.00 -9.20
CA GLN A 36 20.68 10.45 -9.72
C GLN A 36 19.61 10.32 -8.63
N LEU A 37 20.00 9.97 -7.39
CA LEU A 37 19.08 9.94 -6.27
C LEU A 37 18.65 11.34 -5.83
N ARG A 38 19.52 12.33 -5.93
CA ARG A 38 19.17 13.75 -5.70
C ARG A 38 18.14 14.22 -6.71
N GLU A 39 18.36 13.89 -7.97
CA GLU A 39 17.42 14.22 -9.03
C GLU A 39 16.09 13.47 -8.86
N LEU A 40 16.11 12.18 -8.52
CA LEU A 40 14.91 11.41 -8.19
C LEU A 40 14.12 12.04 -7.03
N LEU A 41 14.80 12.63 -6.05
CA LEU A 41 14.16 13.27 -4.90
C LEU A 41 13.26 14.44 -5.32
N ASN A 42 13.62 15.18 -6.37
CA ASN A 42 12.80 16.25 -6.92
C ASN A 42 11.44 15.76 -7.43
N HIS A 43 11.33 14.46 -7.72
CA HIS A 43 10.10 13.79 -8.14
C HIS A 43 9.38 13.05 -7.00
N SER A 44 9.79 13.28 -5.74
CA SER A 44 9.16 12.66 -4.58
C SER A 44 7.74 13.19 -4.36
N PRO A 45 6.74 12.31 -4.26
CA PRO A 45 5.40 12.74 -3.92
C PRO A 45 5.38 13.33 -2.51
N GLY A 46 4.84 14.55 -2.39
CA GLY A 46 4.70 15.24 -1.11
C GLY A 46 5.84 16.18 -0.74
N ARG A 47 6.89 16.30 -1.53
CA ARG A 47 8.00 17.28 -1.41
C ARG A 47 8.43 17.59 0.04
N ARG A 48 8.56 16.55 0.87
CA ARG A 48 8.92 16.72 2.29
C ARG A 48 10.34 17.26 2.52
N VAL A 49 11.20 17.08 1.53
CA VAL A 49 12.60 17.47 1.58
C VAL A 49 13.01 18.03 0.22
N LYS A 50 13.74 19.14 0.23
CA LYS A 50 14.35 19.71 -0.96
C LYS A 50 15.71 19.05 -1.20
N ALA A 51 16.08 18.81 -2.46
CA ALA A 51 17.33 18.12 -2.81
C ALA A 51 18.57 18.87 -2.29
N GLU A 52 18.54 20.21 -2.26
CA GLU A 52 19.62 21.05 -1.74
C GLU A 52 19.84 20.91 -0.23
N SER A 53 18.85 20.46 0.52
CA SER A 53 18.98 20.22 1.98
C SER A 53 19.53 18.85 2.32
N VAL A 54 19.65 17.96 1.33
CA VAL A 54 20.14 16.59 1.53
C VAL A 54 21.66 16.58 1.52
N VAL A 55 22.27 16.02 2.57
CA VAL A 55 23.72 15.81 2.66
C VAL A 55 24.16 14.47 2.07
N GLY A 56 23.22 13.55 1.89
CA GLY A 56 23.46 12.25 1.29
C GLY A 56 22.30 11.28 1.51
N PHE A 57 22.55 10.04 1.20
CA PHE A 57 21.58 8.95 1.35
C PHE A 57 22.14 7.84 2.21
N MET A 58 21.28 7.05 2.83
CA MET A 58 21.67 5.90 3.64
C MET A 58 20.67 4.77 3.46
N LYS A 59 21.18 3.54 3.29
CA LYS A 59 20.35 2.33 3.42
C LYS A 59 20.37 1.87 4.87
N ALA A 60 19.21 1.70 5.48
CA ALA A 60 19.12 1.17 6.83
C ALA A 60 17.89 0.28 7.00
N LYS A 61 17.98 -0.71 7.90
CA LYS A 61 16.81 -1.41 8.42
C LYS A 61 16.31 -0.65 9.63
N ARG A 62 15.06 -0.23 9.64
CA ARG A 62 14.44 0.45 10.78
C ARG A 62 13.09 -0.16 11.10
N PRO A 63 12.73 -0.27 12.38
CA PRO A 63 11.39 -0.65 12.77
C PRO A 63 10.34 0.29 12.16
N PRO A 64 9.15 -0.20 11.80
CA PRO A 64 8.72 -1.60 11.92
C PRO A 64 9.18 -2.50 10.75
N TYR A 65 9.92 -1.97 9.77
CA TYR A 65 10.27 -2.68 8.54
C TYR A 65 11.58 -3.45 8.72
N ASN A 66 11.51 -4.77 8.62
CA ASN A 66 12.71 -5.63 8.62
C ASN A 66 13.41 -5.69 7.25
N ARG A 67 13.13 -4.72 6.35
CA ARG A 67 13.71 -4.61 5.01
C ARG A 67 14.63 -3.39 4.94
N PRO A 68 15.67 -3.44 4.09
CA PRO A 68 16.46 -2.26 3.80
C PRO A 68 15.59 -1.17 3.17
N CYS A 69 15.54 -0.01 3.80
CA CYS A 69 14.91 1.20 3.28
C CYS A 69 15.97 2.23 2.92
N LEU A 70 15.68 3.09 1.97
CA LEU A 70 16.53 4.21 1.59
C LEU A 70 16.03 5.47 2.32
N TYR A 71 16.95 6.20 2.92
CA TYR A 71 16.70 7.45 3.61
C TYR A 71 17.49 8.58 2.97
N ALA A 72 16.87 9.74 2.82
CA ALA A 72 17.58 10.98 2.59
C ALA A 72 18.05 11.53 3.94
N VAL A 73 19.34 11.83 4.06
CA VAL A 73 19.95 12.43 5.25
C VAL A 73 20.01 13.94 5.02
N VAL A 74 19.39 14.70 5.91
CA VAL A 74 19.24 16.16 5.74
C VAL A 74 19.99 16.96 6.80
N ARG A 75 20.29 18.22 6.49
CA ARG A 75 20.93 19.15 7.45
C ARG A 75 19.97 19.44 8.60
N PRO A 76 20.51 19.59 9.85
CA PRO A 76 19.68 19.79 11.04
C PRO A 76 18.74 21.00 10.98
N ALA A 77 19.16 22.09 10.36
CA ALA A 77 18.40 23.33 10.27
C ALA A 77 17.14 23.24 9.40
N THR A 78 16.95 22.15 8.65
CA THR A 78 15.88 22.01 7.66
C THR A 78 14.63 21.32 8.22
N ILE A 79 14.69 20.76 9.43
CA ILE A 79 13.59 20.03 10.06
C ILE A 79 13.10 20.79 11.29
N ARG A 80 11.85 21.28 11.22
CA ARG A 80 11.20 22.04 12.29
C ARG A 80 10.85 21.23 13.54
N SER A 81 10.87 19.91 13.47
CA SER A 81 10.58 19.06 14.62
C SER A 81 11.30 17.72 14.51
N SER A 82 11.97 17.35 15.57
CA SER A 82 12.65 16.10 15.87
C SER A 82 14.11 15.97 15.46
N ASN A 83 14.88 15.32 16.33
CA ASN A 83 16.28 14.91 16.15
C ASN A 83 16.51 13.93 14.98
N ASN A 84 15.53 13.70 14.12
CA ASN A 84 15.61 12.74 13.03
C ASN A 84 16.17 13.40 11.77
N ARG A 85 17.48 13.29 11.58
CA ARG A 85 18.17 13.69 10.35
C ARG A 85 17.85 12.80 9.13
N HIS A 86 17.00 11.79 9.28
CA HIS A 86 16.70 10.79 8.27
C HIS A 86 15.23 10.89 7.85
N VAL A 87 15.01 11.14 6.57
CA VAL A 87 13.67 11.22 5.98
C VAL A 87 13.49 10.04 5.04
N ASP A 88 12.36 9.33 5.19
CA ASP A 88 12.00 8.24 4.30
C ASP A 88 11.99 8.69 2.85
N PHE A 89 12.75 8.00 2.02
CA PHE A 89 12.86 8.25 0.60
C PHE A 89 12.45 7.01 -0.20
N SER A 90 11.28 7.08 -0.80
CA SER A 90 10.80 6.01 -1.68
C SER A 90 11.14 6.31 -3.14
N TRP A 91 12.33 5.91 -3.57
CA TRP A 91 12.76 6.04 -4.96
C TRP A 91 11.81 5.34 -5.95
N ILE A 92 11.13 4.25 -5.53
CA ILE A 92 10.11 3.57 -6.35
C ILE A 92 8.93 4.51 -6.64
N LYS A 93 8.46 5.27 -5.64
CA LYS A 93 7.40 6.26 -5.84
C LYS A 93 7.86 7.39 -6.75
N CYS A 94 9.12 7.80 -6.66
CA CYS A 94 9.69 8.81 -7.56
C CYS A 94 9.75 8.30 -8.99
N LEU A 95 10.21 7.08 -9.24
CA LEU A 95 10.18 6.47 -10.56
C LEU A 95 8.76 6.40 -11.13
N ARG A 96 7.78 6.00 -10.34
CA ARG A 96 6.37 6.00 -10.78
C ARG A 96 5.91 7.41 -11.17
N ASN A 97 6.32 8.45 -10.45
CA ASN A 97 5.98 9.83 -10.83
C ASN A 97 6.61 10.26 -12.15
N ILE A 98 7.78 9.70 -12.51
CA ILE A 98 8.49 10.03 -13.75
C ILE A 98 7.92 9.27 -14.95
N PHE A 99 7.65 7.98 -14.79
CA PHE A 99 7.25 7.09 -15.89
C PHE A 99 5.75 6.86 -15.98
N ASP A 100 5.09 6.75 -14.86
CA ASP A 100 3.64 6.71 -14.81
C ASP A 100 3.18 8.16 -14.59
N LYS A 101 2.54 8.76 -15.59
CA LYS A 101 1.69 9.90 -15.30
C LYS A 101 0.76 9.43 -14.18
N HIS A 102 0.93 9.97 -12.99
CA HIS A 102 0.12 9.63 -11.83
C HIS A 102 -1.34 9.72 -12.27
N ASP A 103 -1.93 8.59 -12.55
CA ASP A 103 -3.35 8.50 -12.78
C ASP A 103 -4.02 8.79 -11.43
N LYS A 104 -4.36 10.08 -11.25
CA LYS A 104 -5.00 10.56 -10.03
C LYS A 104 -6.30 9.78 -9.76
N SER A 105 -6.96 9.30 -10.82
CA SER A 105 -8.16 8.48 -10.72
C SER A 105 -7.83 7.12 -10.09
N LYS A 106 -6.76 6.47 -10.54
CA LYS A 106 -6.30 5.19 -9.99
C LYS A 106 -5.92 5.29 -8.51
N VAL A 107 -5.22 6.37 -8.13
CA VAL A 107 -4.89 6.62 -6.71
C VAL A 107 -6.15 6.85 -5.88
N LYS A 108 -7.11 7.64 -6.40
CA LYS A 108 -8.38 7.91 -5.74
C LYS A 108 -9.18 6.61 -5.57
N ARG A 109 -9.25 5.80 -6.62
CA ARG A 109 -9.87 4.47 -6.61
C ARG A 109 -9.23 3.53 -5.58
N GLN A 110 -7.90 3.44 -5.51
CA GLN A 110 -7.20 2.63 -4.52
C GLN A 110 -7.47 3.10 -3.08
N ARG A 111 -7.54 4.41 -2.84
CA ARG A 111 -7.87 4.96 -1.51
C ARG A 111 -9.30 4.63 -1.11
N ALA A 112 -10.26 4.71 -2.05
CA ALA A 112 -11.64 4.36 -1.79
C ALA A 112 -11.78 2.86 -1.45
N ILE A 113 -11.18 1.96 -2.24
CA ILE A 113 -11.15 0.52 -1.93
C ILE A 113 -10.49 0.26 -0.56
N GLY A 114 -9.41 0.98 -0.24
CA GLY A 114 -8.77 0.90 1.08
C GLY A 114 -9.72 1.30 2.22
N ALA A 115 -10.52 2.34 2.01
CA ALA A 115 -11.50 2.78 3.00
C ALA A 115 -12.61 1.73 3.22
N PHE A 116 -13.11 1.10 2.16
CA PHE A 116 -14.06 -0.02 2.27
C PHE A 116 -13.50 -1.17 3.09
N ARG A 117 -12.22 -1.52 2.91
CA ARG A 117 -11.56 -2.57 3.73
C ARG A 117 -11.45 -2.16 5.19
N VAL A 118 -10.99 -0.94 5.48
CA VAL A 118 -10.87 -0.44 6.86
C VAL A 118 -12.23 -0.41 7.56
N GLU A 119 -13.30 -0.11 6.83
CA GLU A 119 -14.63 -0.15 7.41
C GLU A 119 -15.17 -1.59 7.54
N ALA A 120 -14.85 -2.49 6.61
CA ALA A 120 -15.21 -3.91 6.74
C ALA A 120 -14.60 -4.56 7.99
N GLU A 121 -13.33 -4.24 8.32
CA GLU A 121 -12.67 -4.72 9.55
C GLU A 121 -13.38 -4.34 10.86
N LYS A 122 -14.33 -3.41 10.82
CA LYS A 122 -15.14 -2.99 11.96
C LYS A 122 -16.47 -3.73 12.03
N CYS A 123 -16.82 -4.50 11.02
CA CYS A 123 -18.03 -5.31 11.01
C CYS A 123 -17.92 -6.44 12.02
N GLN A 124 -19.02 -6.78 12.71
CA GLN A 124 -19.00 -7.80 13.74
C GLN A 124 -18.61 -9.16 13.16
N SER A 125 -19.12 -9.50 11.98
CA SER A 125 -18.74 -10.72 11.26
C SER A 125 -17.24 -10.85 11.02
N MET A 126 -16.55 -9.73 10.71
CA MET A 126 -15.10 -9.74 10.55
C MET A 126 -14.36 -9.92 11.88
N VAL A 127 -14.84 -9.27 12.95
CA VAL A 127 -14.28 -9.42 14.30
C VAL A 127 -14.40 -10.88 14.74
N ASP A 128 -15.59 -11.46 14.64
CA ASP A 128 -15.87 -12.85 15.01
C ASP A 128 -15.04 -13.83 14.16
N ALA A 129 -14.92 -13.56 12.85
CA ALA A 129 -14.10 -14.38 11.97
C ALA A 129 -12.61 -14.32 12.31
N HIS A 130 -12.09 -13.15 12.69
CA HIS A 130 -10.69 -13.03 13.13
C HIS A 130 -10.43 -13.80 14.44
N GLU A 131 -11.38 -13.81 15.36
CA GLU A 131 -11.28 -14.61 16.58
C GLU A 131 -11.35 -16.11 16.28
N LEU A 132 -12.29 -16.53 15.41
CA LEU A 132 -12.48 -17.92 15.01
C LEU A 132 -11.27 -18.49 14.24
N TYR A 133 -10.69 -17.69 13.36
CA TYR A 133 -9.68 -18.13 12.39
C TYR A 133 -8.24 -17.75 12.78
N ASP A 134 -7.94 -17.37 14.02
CA ASP A 134 -6.55 -17.02 14.38
C ASP A 134 -5.60 -18.22 14.17
N VAL A 135 -5.93 -19.39 14.74
CA VAL A 135 -5.24 -20.67 14.47
C VAL A 135 -6.27 -21.75 14.28
N GLY A 136 -6.27 -22.41 13.12
CA GLY A 136 -7.25 -23.45 12.81
C GLY A 136 -6.94 -24.19 11.53
N ALA A 137 -7.86 -25.04 11.13
CA ALA A 137 -7.81 -25.75 9.86
C ALA A 137 -8.21 -24.80 8.72
N CYS A 138 -7.37 -24.72 7.69
CA CYS A 138 -7.67 -23.95 6.49
C CYS A 138 -8.90 -24.54 5.77
N ASP A 139 -9.92 -23.72 5.53
CA ASP A 139 -11.17 -24.16 4.88
C ASP A 139 -10.94 -24.75 3.48
N ALA A 140 -9.84 -24.37 2.84
CA ALA A 140 -9.51 -24.83 1.51
C ALA A 140 -8.67 -26.11 1.44
N CYS A 141 -7.73 -26.34 2.35
CA CYS A 141 -6.79 -27.46 2.29
C CYS A 141 -6.67 -28.27 3.59
N GLY A 142 -7.38 -27.90 4.64
CA GLY A 142 -7.38 -28.57 5.93
C GLY A 142 -6.11 -28.39 6.77
N LYS A 143 -5.11 -27.69 6.28
CA LYS A 143 -3.85 -27.47 7.01
C LYS A 143 -4.09 -26.64 8.27
N ILE A 144 -3.65 -27.14 9.42
CA ILE A 144 -3.70 -26.39 10.69
C ILE A 144 -2.54 -25.39 10.73
N CYS A 145 -2.87 -24.10 10.81
CA CYS A 145 -1.90 -23.00 10.86
C CYS A 145 -2.60 -21.69 11.24
N LYS A 146 -1.83 -20.60 11.33
CA LYS A 146 -2.40 -19.26 11.38
C LYS A 146 -3.12 -18.95 10.07
N LEU A 147 -4.40 -18.56 10.16
CA LEU A 147 -5.26 -18.29 9.03
C LEU A 147 -5.37 -16.77 8.77
N ALA A 148 -5.77 -16.45 7.57
CA ALA A 148 -6.21 -15.10 7.19
C ALA A 148 -7.69 -15.17 6.85
N VAL A 149 -8.48 -14.26 7.37
CA VAL A 149 -9.88 -14.12 6.99
C VAL A 149 -9.94 -13.57 5.56
N ASP A 150 -10.74 -14.18 4.72
CA ASP A 150 -10.99 -13.73 3.35
C ASP A 150 -12.47 -13.97 2.99
N HIS A 151 -12.93 -13.34 1.91
CA HIS A 151 -14.31 -13.47 1.42
C HIS A 151 -14.48 -14.75 0.59
N ASP A 152 -15.48 -15.55 0.85
CA ASP A 152 -15.83 -16.72 0.03
C ASP A 152 -16.86 -16.34 -1.05
N GLY A 153 -16.92 -17.14 -2.12
CA GLY A 153 -17.85 -16.97 -3.24
C GLY A 153 -17.65 -15.65 -4.00
N LYS A 154 -17.95 -14.51 -3.37
CA LYS A 154 -17.82 -13.18 -3.99
C LYS A 154 -16.50 -12.50 -3.62
N PRO A 155 -15.67 -12.06 -4.61
CA PRO A 155 -14.51 -11.22 -4.33
C PRO A 155 -14.92 -9.91 -3.64
N PHE A 156 -14.10 -9.43 -2.70
CA PHE A 156 -14.35 -8.17 -1.99
C PHE A 156 -14.69 -6.98 -2.93
N ALA A 157 -13.99 -6.90 -4.08
CA ALA A 157 -14.25 -5.84 -5.05
C ALA A 157 -15.67 -5.91 -5.62
N GLN A 158 -16.21 -7.11 -5.82
CA GLN A 158 -17.59 -7.29 -6.32
C GLN A 158 -18.61 -6.86 -5.25
N ILE A 159 -18.39 -7.18 -3.97
CA ILE A 159 -19.27 -6.74 -2.86
C ILE A 159 -19.31 -5.20 -2.81
N VAL A 160 -18.14 -4.55 -2.99
CA VAL A 160 -18.06 -3.08 -3.07
C VAL A 160 -18.80 -2.53 -4.27
N ASP A 161 -18.62 -3.12 -5.45
CA ASP A 161 -19.26 -2.65 -6.68
C ASP A 161 -20.80 -2.80 -6.60
N GLU A 162 -21.32 -3.91 -6.06
CA GLU A 162 -22.73 -4.14 -5.81
C GLU A 162 -23.32 -3.13 -4.81
N PHE A 163 -22.61 -2.85 -3.71
CA PHE A 163 -23.01 -1.82 -2.75
C PHE A 163 -23.09 -0.44 -3.41
N LEU A 164 -22.08 -0.04 -4.13
CA LEU A 164 -22.04 1.25 -4.81
C LEU A 164 -23.19 1.38 -5.83
N ALA A 165 -23.45 0.32 -6.60
CA ALA A 165 -24.57 0.28 -7.53
C ALA A 165 -25.92 0.45 -6.80
N SER A 166 -26.11 -0.20 -5.65
CA SER A 166 -27.35 -0.08 -4.84
C SER A 166 -27.59 1.34 -4.33
N LYS A 167 -26.52 2.16 -4.22
CA LYS A 167 -26.58 3.56 -3.77
C LYS A 167 -26.52 4.58 -4.91
N GLY A 168 -26.43 4.15 -6.15
CA GLY A 168 -26.22 5.06 -7.28
C GLY A 168 -24.88 5.81 -7.21
N LEU A 169 -23.88 5.23 -6.53
CA LEU A 169 -22.57 5.84 -6.32
C LEU A 169 -21.52 5.23 -7.25
N THR A 170 -20.47 5.98 -7.51
CA THR A 170 -19.25 5.48 -8.13
C THR A 170 -18.11 5.46 -7.10
N LEU A 171 -17.12 4.62 -7.32
CA LEU A 171 -15.95 4.52 -6.43
C LEU A 171 -15.18 5.86 -6.32
N GLU A 172 -15.15 6.62 -7.42
CA GLU A 172 -14.55 7.95 -7.49
C GLU A 172 -15.37 9.02 -6.73
N GLY A 173 -16.68 8.78 -6.55
CA GLY A 173 -17.59 9.63 -5.78
C GLY A 173 -17.44 9.49 -4.27
N VAL A 174 -16.87 8.37 -3.80
CA VAL A 174 -16.68 8.13 -2.36
C VAL A 174 -15.64 9.08 -1.78
N LEU A 175 -16.06 9.90 -0.81
CA LEU A 175 -15.18 10.80 -0.08
C LEU A 175 -14.48 10.06 1.06
N VAL A 176 -13.13 10.06 1.02
CA VAL A 176 -12.29 9.41 2.01
C VAL A 176 -11.41 10.42 2.72
N GLU A 177 -11.09 10.14 3.99
CA GLU A 177 -10.18 10.91 4.81
C GLU A 177 -9.12 10.01 5.44
N TRP A 178 -7.98 10.59 5.80
CA TRP A 178 -6.91 9.89 6.52
C TRP A 178 -7.15 10.00 8.03
N ASN A 179 -7.22 8.87 8.74
CA ASN A 179 -7.49 8.80 10.18
C ASN A 179 -6.27 8.43 11.04
N GLY A 180 -5.06 8.50 10.47
CA GLY A 180 -3.81 8.10 11.15
C GLY A 180 -3.40 6.65 10.92
N LEU A 181 -4.32 5.73 10.77
CA LEU A 181 -4.09 4.31 10.52
C LEU A 181 -4.34 3.92 9.07
N GLY A 182 -5.26 4.63 8.39
CA GLY A 182 -5.62 4.34 7.01
C GLY A 182 -6.60 5.38 6.44
N HIS A 183 -7.13 5.10 5.25
CA HIS A 183 -8.24 5.86 4.71
C HIS A 183 -9.56 5.28 5.23
N GLY A 184 -10.41 6.11 5.79
CA GLY A 184 -11.78 5.77 6.17
C GLY A 184 -12.80 6.62 5.39
N PHE A 185 -14.09 6.32 5.52
CA PHE A 185 -15.13 7.16 4.92
C PHE A 185 -15.29 8.47 5.69
N ARG A 186 -15.34 9.57 4.96
CA ARG A 186 -15.69 10.87 5.53
C ARG A 186 -17.17 10.91 5.96
N CYS A 187 -18.04 10.23 5.22
CA CYS A 187 -19.47 10.15 5.51
C CYS A 187 -19.78 8.98 6.45
N ARG A 188 -20.15 9.26 7.70
CA ARG A 188 -20.49 8.24 8.71
C ARG A 188 -21.75 7.45 8.38
N VAL A 189 -22.71 8.08 7.72
CA VAL A 189 -23.92 7.40 7.25
C VAL A 189 -23.56 6.32 6.22
N LEU A 190 -22.71 6.66 5.24
CA LEU A 190 -22.24 5.70 4.25
C LEU A 190 -21.46 4.54 4.93
N ALA A 191 -20.68 4.83 5.96
CA ALA A 191 -19.98 3.79 6.72
C ALA A 191 -20.98 2.82 7.40
N ALA A 192 -22.00 3.33 8.06
CA ALA A 192 -23.00 2.51 8.72
C ALA A 192 -23.83 1.67 7.73
N GLU A 193 -24.14 2.23 6.57
CA GLU A 193 -24.82 1.49 5.49
C GLU A 193 -23.93 0.42 4.89
N TRP A 194 -22.63 0.70 4.71
CA TRP A 194 -21.66 -0.28 4.27
C TRP A 194 -21.53 -1.44 5.26
N HIS A 195 -21.46 -1.17 6.57
CA HIS A 195 -21.40 -2.22 7.59
C HIS A 195 -22.60 -3.17 7.47
N LYS A 196 -23.83 -2.63 7.39
CA LYS A 196 -25.05 -3.45 7.21
C LYS A 196 -25.03 -4.25 5.92
N TRP A 197 -24.54 -3.65 4.83
CA TRP A 197 -24.43 -4.32 3.54
C TRP A 197 -23.41 -5.46 3.60
N HIS A 198 -22.24 -5.20 4.15
CA HIS A 198 -21.18 -6.18 4.28
C HIS A 198 -21.61 -7.37 5.13
N GLU A 199 -22.23 -7.13 6.29
CA GLU A 199 -22.79 -8.18 7.15
C GLU A 199 -23.80 -9.08 6.41
N ALA A 200 -24.60 -8.51 5.52
CA ALA A 200 -25.63 -9.24 4.79
C ALA A 200 -25.13 -9.97 3.53
N ASN A 201 -23.96 -9.60 3.00
CA ASN A 201 -23.51 -10.04 1.68
C ASN A 201 -22.11 -10.66 1.63
N ALA A 202 -21.37 -10.63 2.75
CA ALA A 202 -20.03 -11.19 2.82
C ALA A 202 -20.06 -12.54 3.52
N ASP A 203 -19.67 -13.59 2.80
CA ASP A 203 -19.35 -14.89 3.38
C ASP A 203 -17.85 -14.90 3.67
N LEU A 204 -17.44 -15.34 4.87
CA LEU A 204 -16.06 -15.29 5.33
C LEU A 204 -15.50 -16.69 5.53
N VAL A 205 -14.22 -16.86 5.18
CA VAL A 205 -13.48 -18.13 5.30
C VAL A 205 -12.10 -17.89 5.87
N GLY A 206 -11.59 -18.90 6.60
CA GLY A 206 -10.24 -18.94 7.12
C GLY A 206 -9.27 -19.63 6.17
N LEU A 207 -8.35 -18.90 5.54
CA LEU A 207 -7.41 -19.45 4.58
C LEU A 207 -5.97 -19.40 5.07
N CYS A 208 -5.20 -20.47 4.86
CA CYS A 208 -3.76 -20.41 5.01
C CYS A 208 -3.14 -19.47 3.97
N ARG A 209 -1.95 -18.96 4.26
CA ARG A 209 -1.26 -18.00 3.38
C ARG A 209 -1.14 -18.49 1.93
N THR A 210 -0.89 -19.79 1.73
CA THR A 210 -0.75 -20.36 0.38
C THR A 210 -2.07 -20.37 -0.36
N CYS A 211 -3.15 -20.84 0.27
CA CYS A 211 -4.49 -20.86 -0.34
C CYS A 211 -5.00 -19.45 -0.62
N ASN A 212 -4.84 -18.54 0.33
CA ASN A 212 -5.21 -17.14 0.16
C ASN A 212 -4.45 -16.49 -1.01
N SER A 213 -3.14 -16.72 -1.14
CA SER A 213 -2.35 -16.20 -2.26
C SER A 213 -2.73 -16.82 -3.61
N SER A 214 -3.16 -18.09 -3.62
CA SER A 214 -3.53 -18.81 -4.84
C SER A 214 -4.93 -18.47 -5.33
N LYS A 215 -5.80 -17.98 -4.44
CA LYS A 215 -7.18 -17.59 -4.76
C LYS A 215 -7.22 -16.48 -5.82
N GLY A 216 -6.26 -15.53 -5.77
CA GLY A 216 -6.24 -14.37 -6.65
C GLY A 216 -7.47 -13.49 -6.48
N SER A 217 -7.84 -12.73 -7.51
CA SER A 217 -9.03 -11.87 -7.53
C SER A 217 -10.31 -12.60 -7.98
N GLY A 218 -10.21 -13.89 -8.35
CA GLY A 218 -11.29 -14.65 -8.98
C GLY A 218 -12.12 -15.53 -8.04
N GLY A 219 -11.88 -15.47 -6.73
CA GLY A 219 -12.55 -16.35 -5.76
C GLY A 219 -11.92 -17.75 -5.68
N TYR A 220 -12.24 -18.48 -4.60
CA TYR A 220 -11.78 -19.84 -4.41
C TYR A 220 -12.71 -20.81 -5.17
N ARG A 221 -12.15 -21.58 -6.11
CA ARG A 221 -12.88 -22.71 -6.68
C ARG A 221 -12.59 -23.93 -5.81
N HIS A 222 -13.54 -24.32 -4.97
CA HIS A 222 -13.46 -25.62 -4.30
C HIS A 222 -13.17 -26.69 -5.37
N LYS A 223 -11.98 -27.31 -5.31
CA LYS A 223 -11.77 -28.54 -6.02
C LYS A 223 -12.63 -29.60 -5.30
N LYS A 224 -13.75 -29.96 -5.93
CA LYS A 224 -14.53 -31.14 -5.54
C LYS A 224 -13.71 -32.40 -5.69
#